data_0103b1cfaa18ad390761c93f5d6e8105
#
_entry.id   0103b1cfaa18ad390761c93f5d6e8105
#
_cell.length_a   1.000
_cell.length_b   1.000
_cell.length_c   1.000
_cell.angle_alpha   90.00
_cell.angle_beta   90.00
_cell.angle_gamma   90.00
#
_symmetry.space_group_name_H-M   'P 1'
#
loop_
_entity.id
_entity.type
_entity.pdbx_description
1 polymer ?
#
loop_
_entity_poly.entity_id
_entity_poly.type
_entity_poly.pdbx_seq_one_letter_code
_entity_poly.pdbx_strand_id
1 'polypeptide(L)'
;MTEKRGVLSLWVFRKIREDLDDSILEEEFGVDDYNEELLELGGSDDWEETPLRDVLSEMSLSESWSDQAVEKASKLGITKCRKAFIILNYNYNPKVVTKLPDDPVFIGSFKFNY
;
A
#
# COMPACT_ATOMS: atom_id res chain seq x y z
N MET A 1 -11.57 13.38 -8.04
CA MET A 1 -10.92 13.48 -6.74
C MET A 1 -10.63 12.10 -6.17
N THR A 2 -9.42 11.91 -5.68
CA THR A 2 -8.98 10.62 -5.14
C THR A 2 -9.20 10.50 -3.64
N GLU A 3 -9.39 11.62 -2.94
CA GLU A 3 -9.70 11.58 -1.52
C GLU A 3 -11.07 10.95 -1.30
N LYS A 4 -11.11 9.93 -0.44
CA LYS A 4 -12.36 9.25 -0.13
C LYS A 4 -12.32 8.70 1.29
N ARG A 5 -13.13 9.29 2.16
CA ARG A 5 -13.19 8.91 3.57
C ARG A 5 -13.64 7.46 3.74
N GLY A 6 -12.97 6.72 4.62
CA GLY A 6 -13.31 5.33 4.90
C GLY A 6 -12.75 4.32 3.91
N VAL A 7 -11.87 4.76 3.00
CA VAL A 7 -11.20 3.90 2.04
C VAL A 7 -9.71 4.16 2.11
N LEU A 8 -8.91 3.12 2.03
CA LEU A 8 -7.45 3.25 1.95
C LEU A 8 -6.93 2.58 0.68
N SER A 9 -5.75 2.99 0.25
CA SER A 9 -5.04 2.36 -0.86
C SER A 9 -3.79 1.69 -0.32
N LEU A 10 -3.47 0.50 -0.82
CA LEU A 10 -2.37 -0.34 -0.34
C LEU A 10 -1.40 -0.67 -1.46
N TRP A 11 -0.11 -0.47 -1.18
CA TRP A 11 1.00 -0.89 -2.05
C TRP A 11 1.94 -1.78 -1.23
N VAL A 12 2.54 -2.78 -1.88
CA VAL A 12 3.52 -3.66 -1.23
C VAL A 12 4.80 -3.71 -2.03
N PHE A 13 5.92 -3.70 -1.33
CA PHE A 13 7.25 -3.86 -1.92
C PHE A 13 7.66 -5.32 -1.82
N ARG A 14 8.02 -5.90 -2.96
CA ARG A 14 8.52 -7.28 -3.04
C ARG A 14 10.04 -7.31 -3.13
N LYS A 15 10.67 -6.16 -3.42
CA LYS A 15 12.11 -6.03 -3.60
C LYS A 15 12.66 -5.01 -2.62
N ILE A 16 13.95 -5.13 -2.33
CA ILE A 16 14.65 -4.15 -1.51
C ILE A 16 14.82 -2.85 -2.31
N ARG A 17 14.54 -1.73 -1.67
CA ARG A 17 14.66 -0.43 -2.33
C ARG A 17 15.35 0.55 -1.38
N GLU A 18 16.66 0.70 -1.55
CA GLU A 18 17.50 1.52 -0.66
C GLU A 18 17.23 3.03 -0.78
N ASP A 19 16.73 3.46 -1.92
CA ASP A 19 16.48 4.88 -2.21
C ASP A 19 15.01 5.26 -2.01
N LEU A 20 14.30 4.53 -1.16
CA LEU A 20 12.89 4.81 -0.91
C LEU A 20 12.70 6.20 -0.32
N ASP A 21 11.86 7.01 -0.95
CA ASP A 21 11.41 8.28 -0.43
C ASP A 21 9.94 8.52 -0.84
N ASP A 22 9.36 9.61 -0.34
CA ASP A 22 7.94 9.90 -0.57
C ASP A 22 7.62 10.22 -2.02
N SER A 23 8.61 10.62 -2.81
CA SER A 23 8.38 11.01 -4.21
C SER A 23 8.02 9.82 -5.11
N ILE A 24 8.25 8.59 -4.65
CA ILE A 24 7.93 7.41 -5.43
C ILE A 24 6.44 7.37 -5.83
N LEU A 25 5.56 7.80 -4.92
CA LEU A 25 4.13 7.81 -5.21
C LEU A 25 3.80 8.81 -6.31
N GLU A 26 4.39 9.98 -6.27
CA GLU A 26 4.15 11.01 -7.27
C GLU A 26 4.76 10.65 -8.62
N GLU A 27 5.99 10.16 -8.62
CA GLU A 27 6.73 9.89 -9.83
C GLU A 27 6.31 8.61 -10.55
N GLU A 28 6.06 7.55 -9.81
CA GLU A 28 5.79 6.24 -10.40
C GLU A 28 4.30 5.91 -10.48
N PHE A 29 3.48 6.46 -9.60
CA PHE A 29 2.05 6.15 -9.55
C PHE A 29 1.15 7.34 -9.87
N GLY A 30 1.71 8.53 -10.00
CA GLY A 30 0.90 9.72 -10.29
C GLY A 30 0.02 10.15 -9.12
N VAL A 31 0.40 9.77 -7.92
CA VAL A 31 -0.34 10.17 -6.70
C VAL A 31 0.03 11.60 -6.34
N ASP A 32 -0.98 12.46 -6.21
CA ASP A 32 -0.79 13.84 -5.79
C ASP A 32 -1.89 14.22 -4.79
N ASP A 33 -1.71 15.36 -4.15
CA ASP A 33 -2.70 15.93 -3.22
C ASP A 33 -3.14 14.97 -2.11
N TYR A 34 -2.27 14.07 -1.67
CA TYR A 34 -2.58 13.22 -0.53
C TYR A 34 -2.08 13.84 0.77
N ASN A 35 -2.71 13.46 1.88
CA ASN A 35 -2.32 13.95 3.20
C ASN A 35 -1.21 13.03 3.74
N GLU A 36 0.01 13.57 3.85
CA GLU A 36 1.17 12.81 4.33
C GLU A 36 0.98 12.25 5.75
N GLU A 37 0.16 12.91 6.57
CA GLU A 37 -0.12 12.42 7.91
C GLU A 37 -0.90 11.09 7.90
N LEU A 38 -1.55 10.79 6.79
CA LEU A 38 -2.34 9.56 6.62
C LEU A 38 -1.56 8.46 5.90
N LEU A 39 -0.30 8.71 5.56
CA LEU A 39 0.58 7.70 4.98
C LEU A 39 1.22 6.88 6.09
N GLU A 40 1.11 5.56 5.99
CA GLU A 40 1.75 4.65 6.95
C GLU A 40 2.62 3.64 6.23
N LEU A 41 3.77 3.34 6.83
CA LEU A 41 4.69 2.30 6.36
C LEU A 41 4.69 1.15 7.35
N GLY A 42 4.68 -0.07 6.84
CA GLY A 42 4.83 -1.28 7.66
C GLY A 42 5.94 -2.16 7.12
N GLY A 43 6.45 -3.05 7.96
CA GLY A 43 7.51 -3.97 7.61
C GLY A 43 8.79 -3.70 8.38
N SER A 44 9.78 -4.58 8.16
CA SER A 44 11.08 -4.49 8.83
C SER A 44 11.94 -3.38 8.25
N ASP A 45 12.69 -2.68 9.10
CA ASP A 45 13.68 -1.68 8.65
C ASP A 45 14.78 -2.31 7.78
N ASP A 46 15.03 -3.60 7.98
CA ASP A 46 16.03 -4.35 7.22
C ASP A 46 15.50 -4.89 5.90
N TRP A 47 14.27 -4.58 5.55
CA TRP A 47 13.61 -5.06 4.34
C TRP A 47 13.51 -6.59 4.30
N GLU A 48 13.36 -7.22 5.45
CA GLU A 48 13.21 -8.66 5.56
C GLU A 48 11.87 -9.10 5.01
N GLU A 49 11.86 -10.20 4.24
CA GLU A 49 10.62 -10.75 3.70
C GLU A 49 9.76 -11.32 4.83
N THR A 50 8.55 -10.81 4.94
CA THR A 50 7.63 -11.12 6.05
C THR A 50 6.26 -11.48 5.46
N PRO A 51 5.54 -12.44 6.09
CA PRO A 51 4.17 -12.71 5.65
C PRO A 51 3.34 -11.43 5.63
N LEU A 52 2.57 -11.23 4.56
CA LEU A 52 1.82 -10.00 4.38
C LEU A 52 0.88 -9.72 5.56
N ARG A 53 0.21 -10.74 6.08
CA ARG A 53 -0.70 -10.58 7.22
C ARG A 53 0.02 -9.97 8.43
N ASP A 54 1.26 -10.39 8.68
CA ASP A 54 2.03 -9.88 9.82
C ASP A 54 2.41 -8.41 9.61
N VAL A 55 2.76 -8.04 8.38
CA VAL A 55 3.07 -6.63 8.06
C VAL A 55 1.84 -5.75 8.24
N LEU A 56 0.70 -6.19 7.70
CA LEU A 56 -0.53 -5.40 7.76
C LEU A 56 -1.10 -5.29 9.17
N SER A 57 -0.86 -6.29 10.03
CA SER A 57 -1.40 -6.30 11.39
C SER A 57 -0.85 -5.15 12.24
N GLU A 58 0.28 -4.58 11.87
CA GLU A 58 0.90 -3.45 12.57
C GLU A 58 0.34 -2.10 12.13
N MET A 59 -0.48 -2.09 11.08
CA MET A 59 -1.03 -0.85 10.53
C MET A 59 -2.33 -0.45 11.19
N SER A 60 -2.67 0.84 11.12
CA SER A 60 -3.87 1.38 11.74
C SER A 60 -5.13 0.70 11.21
N LEU A 61 -6.02 0.36 12.13
CA LEU A 61 -7.36 -0.16 11.82
C LEU A 61 -7.33 -1.44 10.98
N SER A 62 -6.22 -2.18 11.04
CA SER A 62 -5.99 -3.35 10.20
C SER A 62 -7.05 -4.43 10.36
N GLU A 63 -7.65 -4.58 11.54
CA GLU A 63 -8.68 -5.58 11.79
C GLU A 63 -9.87 -5.43 10.84
N SER A 64 -10.16 -4.21 10.38
CA SER A 64 -11.32 -3.96 9.53
C SER A 64 -11.04 -4.19 8.05
N TRP A 65 -9.76 -4.23 7.62
CA TRP A 65 -9.45 -4.29 6.19
C TRP A 65 -8.37 -5.32 5.81
N SER A 66 -7.55 -5.80 6.76
CA SER A 66 -6.41 -6.64 6.43
C SER A 66 -6.79 -7.97 5.77
N ASP A 67 -7.91 -8.59 6.19
CA ASP A 67 -8.35 -9.85 5.59
C ASP A 67 -8.67 -9.68 4.10
N GLN A 68 -9.34 -8.58 3.75
CA GLN A 68 -9.65 -8.28 2.35
C GLN A 68 -8.38 -8.06 1.54
N ALA A 69 -7.40 -7.36 2.14
CA ALA A 69 -6.15 -7.05 1.48
C ALA A 69 -5.32 -8.31 1.24
N VAL A 70 -5.22 -9.17 2.26
CA VAL A 70 -4.48 -10.44 2.15
C VAL A 70 -5.12 -11.33 1.08
N GLU A 71 -6.44 -11.42 1.06
CA GLU A 71 -7.15 -12.20 0.04
C GLU A 71 -6.86 -11.70 -1.37
N LYS A 72 -6.94 -10.39 -1.58
CA LYS A 72 -6.68 -9.82 -2.90
C LYS A 72 -5.23 -9.99 -3.33
N ALA A 73 -4.29 -9.78 -2.42
CA ALA A 73 -2.88 -9.99 -2.72
C ALA A 73 -2.58 -11.44 -3.07
N SER A 74 -3.22 -12.38 -2.38
CA SER A 74 -3.08 -13.81 -2.67
C SER A 74 -3.52 -14.14 -4.10
N LYS A 75 -4.60 -13.52 -4.57
CA LYS A 75 -5.05 -13.68 -5.96
C LYS A 75 -4.05 -13.14 -6.96
N LEU A 76 -3.20 -12.20 -6.55
CA LEU A 76 -2.13 -11.66 -7.37
C LEU A 76 -0.82 -12.43 -7.21
N GLY A 77 -0.84 -13.50 -6.41
CA GLY A 77 0.35 -14.31 -6.15
C GLY A 77 1.27 -13.75 -5.08
N ILE A 78 0.78 -12.82 -4.26
CA ILE A 78 1.58 -12.15 -3.25
C ILE A 78 1.15 -12.60 -1.86
N THR A 79 1.99 -13.37 -1.17
CA THR A 79 1.72 -13.83 0.20
C THR A 79 2.71 -13.26 1.20
N LYS A 80 3.82 -12.71 0.72
CA LYS A 80 4.88 -12.11 1.53
C LYS A 80 5.32 -10.81 0.90
N CYS A 81 5.87 -9.92 1.69
CA CYS A 81 6.43 -8.67 1.19
C CYS A 81 7.56 -8.21 2.09
N ARG A 82 8.35 -7.25 1.60
CA ARG A 82 9.44 -6.68 2.37
C ARG A 82 9.01 -5.41 3.11
N LYS A 83 8.13 -4.65 2.48
CA LYS A 83 7.47 -3.49 3.10
C LYS A 83 6.10 -3.31 2.46
N ALA A 84 5.25 -2.59 3.18
CA ALA A 84 3.96 -2.18 2.66
C ALA A 84 3.69 -0.74 3.09
N PHE A 85 2.91 -0.02 2.32
CA PHE A 85 2.44 1.29 2.74
C PHE A 85 0.99 1.50 2.33
N ILE A 86 0.31 2.32 3.12
CA ILE A 86 -1.08 2.67 2.87
C ILE A 86 -1.24 4.18 2.96
N ILE A 87 -2.24 4.68 2.24
CA ILE A 87 -2.72 6.04 2.42
C ILE A 87 -4.18 5.94 2.84
N LEU A 88 -4.47 6.39 4.04
CA LEU A 88 -5.84 6.40 4.56
C LEU A 88 -6.65 7.50 3.89
N ASN A 89 -7.94 7.25 3.70
CA ASN A 89 -8.87 8.18 3.05
C ASN A 89 -8.45 8.54 1.63
N TYR A 90 -7.91 7.58 0.91
CA TYR A 90 -7.43 7.77 -0.46
C TYR A 90 -7.82 6.55 -1.31
N ASN A 91 -8.42 6.81 -2.47
CA ASN A 91 -8.81 5.78 -3.41
C ASN A 91 -8.00 5.95 -4.70
N TYR A 92 -6.87 5.24 -4.79
CA TYR A 92 -5.98 5.35 -5.95
C TYR A 92 -6.62 4.76 -7.20
N ASN A 93 -6.50 5.49 -8.32
CA ASN A 93 -6.93 5.02 -9.62
C ASN A 93 -5.69 4.69 -10.45
N PRO A 94 -5.39 3.40 -10.74
CA PRO A 94 -4.18 3.04 -11.47
C PRO A 94 -4.19 3.53 -12.92
N LYS A 95 -5.32 4.01 -13.43
CA LYS A 95 -5.42 4.53 -14.79
C LYS A 95 -4.82 5.92 -14.96
N VAL A 96 -4.40 6.58 -13.86
CA VAL A 96 -3.77 7.91 -13.95
C VAL A 96 -2.38 7.86 -14.59
N VAL A 97 -1.76 6.69 -14.67
CA VAL A 97 -0.48 6.50 -15.34
C VAL A 97 -0.63 5.48 -16.47
N THR A 98 0.19 5.61 -17.51
CA THR A 98 0.12 4.71 -18.66
C THR A 98 0.76 3.36 -18.38
N LYS A 99 1.73 3.31 -17.46
CA LYS A 99 2.43 2.08 -17.10
C LYS A 99 2.75 2.10 -15.61
N LEU A 100 2.32 1.06 -14.90
CA LEU A 100 2.68 0.88 -13.50
C LEU A 100 4.06 0.24 -13.37
N PRO A 101 4.83 0.60 -12.34
CA PRO A 101 6.12 -0.06 -12.10
C PRO A 101 5.91 -1.51 -11.66
N ASP A 102 6.97 -2.32 -11.82
CA ASP A 102 6.93 -3.72 -11.36
C ASP A 102 6.91 -3.83 -9.84
N ASP A 103 7.50 -2.87 -9.17
CA ASP A 103 7.57 -2.82 -7.70
C ASP A 103 7.67 -1.36 -7.26
N PRO A 104 6.94 -0.92 -6.25
CA PRO A 104 5.94 -1.66 -5.48
C PRO A 104 4.69 -2.00 -6.29
N VAL A 105 3.96 -3.01 -5.84
CA VAL A 105 2.73 -3.43 -6.50
C VAL A 105 1.53 -2.79 -5.81
N PHE A 106 0.66 -2.15 -6.58
CA PHE A 106 -0.60 -1.64 -6.05
C PHE A 106 -1.57 -2.81 -5.88
N ILE A 107 -1.95 -3.07 -4.64
CA ILE A 107 -2.85 -4.20 -4.33
C ILE A 107 -4.30 -3.82 -4.56
N GLY A 108 -4.70 -2.64 -4.10
CA GLY A 108 -6.08 -2.20 -4.26
C GLY A 108 -6.48 -1.18 -3.21
N SER A 109 -7.75 -0.80 -3.27
CA SER A 109 -8.36 0.08 -2.29
C SER A 109 -9.36 -0.72 -1.46
N PHE A 110 -9.39 -0.48 -0.15
CA PHE A 110 -10.19 -1.26 0.78
C PHE A 110 -10.95 -0.35 1.72
N LYS A 111 -12.15 -0.75 2.08
CA LYS A 111 -12.94 -0.03 3.09
C LYS A 111 -12.42 -0.37 4.48
N PHE A 112 -12.38 0.63 5.34
CA PHE A 112 -12.00 0.42 6.73
C PHE A 112 -12.96 1.17 7.65
N ASN A 113 -13.00 0.74 8.91
CA ASN A 113 -13.85 1.34 9.94
C ASN A 113 -12.96 1.97 11.01
N TYR A 114 -13.37 3.14 11.44
CA TYR A 114 -12.74 3.80 12.57
C TYR A 114 -13.10 3.14 13.89
#